data_3a8bec3f304e9ecc4297a666265bcc24
#
_entry.id   3a8bec3f304e9ecc4297a666265bcc24
#
_cell.length_a   1.000
_cell.length_b   1.000
_cell.length_c   1.000
_cell.angle_alpha   90.00
_cell.angle_beta   90.00
_cell.angle_gamma   90.00
#
_symmetry.space_group_name_H-M   'P 1'
#
loop_
_entity.id
_entity.type
_entity.pdbx_description
1 polymer ?
#
loop_
_entity_poly.entity_id
_entity_poly.type
_entity_poly.pdbx_seq_one_letter_code
_entity_poly.pdbx_strand_id
1 'polypeptide(L)'
;MAADYTRRARAIRAGGDAEAAYDDGHLRVEHDNYYVSCAGGALKFRRAEFLLLSRLARDAARVVRAQELWRHARGDAEPYNAESLHVHVYRLRGKLAPFGVRIETMVNVGYRLVPAAEAREGRPA
;
A
#
# COMPACT_ATOMS: atom_id res chain seq x y z
N MET A 1 -6.77 -15.92 -16.36
CA MET A 1 -6.33 -14.86 -15.85
C MET A 1 -7.12 -13.86 -15.08
N ALA A 2 -7.74 -12.83 -15.65
CA ALA A 2 -8.48 -11.86 -14.82
C ALA A 2 -9.62 -12.53 -14.05
N ALA A 3 -10.32 -13.47 -14.68
CA ALA A 3 -11.43 -14.17 -14.05
C ALA A 3 -10.94 -15.03 -12.87
N ASP A 4 -9.83 -15.74 -13.06
CA ASP A 4 -9.27 -16.56 -12.00
C ASP A 4 -8.79 -15.70 -10.85
N TYR A 5 -8.21 -14.59 -11.17
CA TYR A 5 -7.73 -13.66 -10.17
C TYR A 5 -8.87 -13.12 -9.32
N THR A 6 -9.93 -12.68 -9.99
CA THR A 6 -11.10 -12.14 -9.30
C THR A 6 -11.73 -13.19 -8.38
N ARG A 7 -11.77 -14.44 -8.84
CA ARG A 7 -12.31 -15.53 -8.04
C ARG A 7 -11.47 -15.77 -6.79
N ARG A 8 -10.15 -15.73 -6.96
CA ARG A 8 -9.25 -15.92 -5.84
C ARG A 8 -9.38 -14.80 -4.82
N ALA A 9 -9.50 -13.56 -5.29
CA ALA A 9 -9.67 -12.41 -4.40
C ALA A 9 -10.96 -12.52 -3.60
N ARG A 10 -12.05 -12.97 -4.24
CA ARG A 10 -13.30 -13.17 -3.53
C ARG A 10 -13.21 -14.28 -2.49
N ALA A 11 -12.49 -15.35 -2.82
CA ALA A 11 -12.30 -16.44 -1.87
C ALA A 11 -11.56 -15.98 -0.63
N ILE A 12 -10.54 -15.14 -0.82
CA ILE A 12 -9.80 -14.59 0.30
C ILE A 12 -10.73 -13.81 1.22
N ARG A 13 -11.56 -12.94 0.66
CA ARG A 13 -12.49 -12.16 1.46
C ARG A 13 -13.56 -13.02 2.11
N ALA A 14 -14.06 -13.98 1.37
CA ALA A 14 -15.08 -14.86 1.88
C ALA A 14 -14.58 -15.68 3.06
N GLY A 15 -13.29 -15.98 3.07
CA GLY A 15 -12.68 -16.69 4.17
C GLY A 15 -12.52 -15.85 5.43
N GLY A 16 -12.86 -14.56 5.36
CA GLY A 16 -12.73 -13.69 6.52
C GLY A 16 -11.32 -13.34 6.89
N ASP A 17 -10.37 -13.57 5.98
CA ASP A 17 -8.97 -13.34 6.25
C ASP A 17 -8.60 -11.89 5.88
N ALA A 18 -8.85 -10.98 6.82
CA ALA A 18 -8.55 -9.58 6.62
C ALA A 18 -7.06 -9.32 6.45
N GLU A 19 -6.21 -10.26 6.93
CA GLU A 19 -4.76 -10.09 6.81
C GLU A 19 -4.24 -10.40 5.43
N ALA A 20 -4.99 -11.14 4.63
CA ALA A 20 -4.57 -11.48 3.26
C ALA A 20 -4.77 -10.32 2.30
N ALA A 21 -5.62 -9.37 2.62
CA ALA A 21 -5.88 -8.25 1.75
C ALA A 21 -6.35 -7.03 2.55
N TYR A 22 -5.96 -5.88 2.06
CA TYR A 22 -6.51 -4.61 2.51
C TYR A 22 -7.51 -4.14 1.45
N ASP A 23 -8.67 -3.66 1.87
CA ASP A 23 -9.67 -3.16 0.92
C ASP A 23 -10.50 -2.09 1.63
N ASP A 24 -10.37 -0.86 1.17
CA ASP A 24 -11.13 0.26 1.77
C ASP A 24 -12.26 0.72 0.86
N GLY A 25 -12.63 -0.09 -0.12
CA GLY A 25 -13.68 0.26 -1.07
C GLY A 25 -13.17 1.00 -2.29
N HIS A 26 -11.96 1.49 -2.26
CA HIS A 26 -11.33 2.23 -3.35
C HIS A 26 -9.99 1.59 -3.74
N LEU A 27 -9.13 1.37 -2.76
CA LEU A 27 -7.83 0.72 -2.95
C LEU A 27 -7.91 -0.69 -2.38
N ARG A 28 -7.46 -1.66 -3.15
CA ARG A 28 -7.35 -3.04 -2.71
C ARG A 28 -5.91 -3.53 -2.88
N VAL A 29 -5.34 -4.08 -1.84
CA VAL A 29 -3.98 -4.63 -1.86
C VAL A 29 -4.04 -6.07 -1.40
N GLU A 30 -3.70 -7.00 -2.27
CA GLU A 30 -3.62 -8.42 -1.92
C GLU A 30 -2.17 -8.77 -1.67
N HIS A 31 -1.84 -8.95 -0.41
CA HIS A 31 -0.44 -9.04 0.03
C HIS A 31 0.30 -10.24 -0.58
N ASP A 32 -0.34 -11.40 -0.57
CA ASP A 32 0.30 -12.62 -1.03
C ASP A 32 0.29 -12.78 -2.55
N ASN A 33 -0.58 -12.04 -3.22
CA ASN A 33 -0.71 -12.12 -4.67
C ASN A 33 0.03 -11.00 -5.40
N TYR A 34 0.68 -10.12 -4.66
CA TYR A 34 1.37 -8.97 -5.25
C TYR A 34 0.45 -8.21 -6.20
N TYR A 35 -0.78 -8.02 -5.78
CA TYR A 35 -1.81 -7.41 -6.62
C TYR A 35 -2.38 -6.17 -5.97
N VAL A 36 -2.54 -5.13 -6.77
CA VAL A 36 -3.16 -3.89 -6.35
C VAL A 36 -4.19 -3.47 -7.37
N SER A 37 -5.35 -3.05 -6.90
CA SER A 37 -6.34 -2.43 -7.77
C SER A 37 -6.88 -1.17 -7.12
N CYS A 38 -7.35 -0.26 -7.94
CA CYS A 38 -7.95 0.97 -7.46
C CYS A 38 -9.14 1.28 -8.33
N ALA A 39 -10.29 1.51 -7.72
CA ALA A 39 -11.54 1.75 -8.44
C ALA A 39 -11.84 0.64 -9.46
N GLY A 40 -11.47 -0.59 -9.14
CA GLY A 40 -11.71 -1.75 -9.98
C GLY A 40 -10.68 -2.01 -11.05
N GLY A 41 -9.68 -1.14 -11.22
CA GLY A 41 -8.65 -1.31 -12.23
C GLY A 41 -7.33 -1.74 -11.61
N ALA A 42 -6.66 -2.71 -12.24
CA ALA A 42 -5.39 -3.20 -11.74
C ALA A 42 -4.28 -2.17 -11.95
N LEU A 43 -3.41 -2.05 -10.95
CA LEU A 43 -2.24 -1.18 -11.01
C LEU A 43 -0.98 -2.02 -10.98
N LYS A 44 0.04 -1.56 -11.67
CA LYS A 44 1.31 -2.27 -11.72
C LYS A 44 2.38 -1.50 -10.96
N PHE A 45 3.11 -2.23 -10.13
CA PHE A 45 4.17 -1.66 -9.31
C PHE A 45 5.43 -2.49 -9.45
N ARG A 46 6.57 -1.84 -9.22
CA ARG A 46 7.81 -2.57 -9.02
C ARG A 46 7.75 -3.28 -7.69
N ARG A 47 8.56 -4.32 -7.54
CA ARG A 47 8.51 -5.14 -6.32
C ARG A 47 8.68 -4.29 -5.06
N ALA A 48 9.67 -3.41 -5.02
CA ALA A 48 9.89 -2.59 -3.83
C ALA A 48 8.72 -1.67 -3.54
N GLU A 49 8.14 -1.08 -4.60
CA GLU A 49 6.97 -0.21 -4.44
C GLU A 49 5.79 -0.99 -3.88
N PHE A 50 5.55 -2.18 -4.42
CA PHE A 50 4.47 -3.01 -3.91
C PHE A 50 4.68 -3.37 -2.44
N LEU A 51 5.89 -3.77 -2.09
CA LEU A 51 6.16 -4.17 -0.71
C LEU A 51 5.99 -3.01 0.27
N LEU A 52 6.34 -1.80 -0.14
CA LEU A 52 6.09 -0.62 0.69
C LEU A 52 4.59 -0.39 0.88
N LEU A 53 3.84 -0.43 -0.21
CA LEU A 53 2.39 -0.24 -0.13
C LEU A 53 1.73 -1.32 0.70
N SER A 54 2.14 -2.57 0.50
CA SER A 54 1.62 -3.70 1.24
C SER A 54 1.86 -3.54 2.74
N ARG A 55 3.07 -3.11 3.12
CA ARG A 55 3.38 -2.90 4.53
C ARG A 55 2.54 -1.78 5.13
N LEU A 56 2.41 -0.68 4.39
CA LEU A 56 1.57 0.43 4.85
C LEU A 56 0.11 0.02 4.97
N ALA A 57 -0.37 -0.79 4.03
CA ALA A 57 -1.77 -1.22 4.04
C ALA A 57 -2.08 -2.17 5.19
N ARG A 58 -1.10 -2.96 5.65
CA ARG A 58 -1.32 -3.82 6.82
C ARG A 58 -1.64 -3.02 8.07
N ASP A 59 -1.11 -1.80 8.15
CA ASP A 59 -1.37 -0.89 9.26
C ASP A 59 -1.98 0.41 8.77
N ALA A 60 -2.95 0.30 7.87
CA ALA A 60 -3.59 1.47 7.29
C ALA A 60 -4.06 2.44 8.36
N ALA A 61 -3.91 3.72 8.11
CA ALA A 61 -4.19 4.82 9.02
C ALA A 61 -3.17 4.98 10.14
N ARG A 62 -2.19 4.07 10.25
CA ARG A 62 -1.16 4.19 11.27
C ARG A 62 0.17 4.53 10.64
N VAL A 63 1.02 5.22 11.39
CA VAL A 63 2.36 5.54 10.94
C VAL A 63 3.24 4.30 11.06
N VAL A 64 3.88 3.94 9.96
CA VAL A 64 4.87 2.87 9.94
C VAL A 64 6.25 3.53 9.87
N ARG A 65 7.14 3.11 10.76
CA ARG A 65 8.46 3.71 10.84
C ARG A 65 9.26 3.45 9.57
N ALA A 66 10.06 4.43 9.19
CA ALA A 66 10.83 4.36 7.95
C ALA A 66 11.72 3.11 7.89
N GLN A 67 12.37 2.78 9.00
CA GLN A 67 13.24 1.61 9.03
C GLN A 67 12.48 0.31 8.89
N GLU A 68 11.26 0.25 9.43
CA GLU A 68 10.40 -0.90 9.25
C GLU A 68 9.98 -1.09 7.79
N LEU A 69 9.65 0.02 7.14
CA LEU A 69 9.31 -0.02 5.72
C LEU A 69 10.49 -0.51 4.89
N TRP A 70 11.67 0.01 5.20
CA TRP A 70 12.89 -0.41 4.51
C TRP A 70 13.13 -1.91 4.67
N ARG A 71 13.03 -2.39 5.91
CA ARG A 71 13.26 -3.80 6.20
C ARG A 71 12.30 -4.69 5.45
N HIS A 72 11.04 -4.28 5.39
CA HIS A 72 10.03 -5.07 4.69
C HIS A 72 10.30 -5.11 3.19
N ALA A 73 10.73 -3.99 2.61
CA ALA A 73 10.91 -3.89 1.16
C ALA A 73 12.26 -4.43 0.69
N ARG A 74 13.32 -4.27 1.50
CA ARG A 74 14.67 -4.57 1.09
C ARG A 74 15.34 -5.67 1.90
N GLY A 75 14.75 -6.07 3.01
CA GLY A 75 15.31 -7.11 3.88
C GLY A 75 16.31 -6.57 4.86
N ASP A 76 16.75 -7.47 5.77
CA ASP A 76 17.69 -7.08 6.84
C ASP A 76 19.12 -6.95 6.35
N ALA A 77 19.42 -7.58 5.21
CA ALA A 77 20.81 -7.60 4.71
C ALA A 77 21.26 -6.25 4.17
N GLU A 78 20.34 -5.41 3.76
CA GLU A 78 20.68 -4.10 3.23
C GLU A 78 20.58 -3.03 4.32
N PRO A 79 21.67 -2.25 4.53
CA PRO A 79 21.61 -1.18 5.52
C PRO A 79 20.54 -0.17 5.19
N TYR A 80 19.92 0.39 6.20
CA TYR A 80 18.89 1.40 6.01
C TYR A 80 19.47 2.61 5.28
N ASN A 81 18.75 3.05 4.24
CA ASN A 81 19.15 4.20 3.45
C ASN A 81 17.92 5.08 3.26
N ALA A 82 17.90 6.19 4.00
CA ALA A 82 16.74 7.08 4.00
C ALA A 82 16.48 7.70 2.64
N GLU A 83 17.52 8.05 1.91
CA GLU A 83 17.35 8.66 0.58
C GLU A 83 16.74 7.68 -0.40
N SER A 84 17.20 6.44 -0.39
CA SER A 84 16.69 5.42 -1.28
C SER A 84 15.23 5.14 -0.96
N LEU A 85 14.89 5.06 0.33
CA LEU A 85 13.50 4.88 0.73
C LEU A 85 12.64 6.04 0.23
N HIS A 86 13.13 7.26 0.38
CA HIS A 86 12.40 8.44 -0.07
C HIS A 86 12.10 8.36 -1.57
N VAL A 87 13.06 7.92 -2.37
CA VAL A 87 12.87 7.79 -3.82
C VAL A 87 11.79 6.75 -4.11
N HIS A 88 11.82 5.61 -3.43
CA HIS A 88 10.80 4.58 -3.65
C HIS A 88 9.41 5.09 -3.26
N VAL A 89 9.30 5.80 -2.15
CA VAL A 89 8.03 6.38 -1.72
C VAL A 89 7.54 7.42 -2.73
N TYR A 90 8.45 8.23 -3.23
CA TYR A 90 8.11 9.23 -4.24
C TYR A 90 7.51 8.57 -5.49
N ARG A 91 8.13 7.50 -5.96
CA ARG A 91 7.62 6.79 -7.14
C ARG A 91 6.26 6.14 -6.86
N LEU A 92 6.12 5.56 -5.68
CA LEU A 92 4.85 4.96 -5.27
C LEU A 92 3.75 6.01 -5.25
N ARG A 93 4.03 7.17 -4.65
CA ARG A 93 3.08 8.28 -4.62
C ARG A 93 2.67 8.71 -6.01
N GLY A 94 3.62 8.79 -6.92
CA GLY A 94 3.34 9.19 -8.29
C GLY A 94 2.36 8.27 -8.99
N LYS A 95 2.45 6.98 -8.71
CA LYS A 95 1.54 6.00 -9.30
C LYS A 95 0.16 6.03 -8.66
N LEU A 96 0.07 6.41 -7.40
CA LEU A 96 -1.19 6.40 -6.66
C LEU A 96 -1.95 7.72 -6.77
N ALA A 97 -1.24 8.82 -6.99
CA ALA A 97 -1.84 10.16 -7.01
C ALA A 97 -3.01 10.29 -8.00
N PRO A 98 -2.92 9.76 -9.24
CA PRO A 98 -4.03 9.90 -10.16
C PRO A 98 -5.33 9.25 -9.66
N PHE A 99 -5.22 8.34 -8.71
CA PHE A 99 -6.37 7.62 -8.16
C PHE A 99 -6.82 8.20 -6.82
N GLY A 100 -6.19 9.31 -6.39
CA GLY A 100 -6.56 9.95 -5.14
C GLY A 100 -6.09 9.22 -3.88
N VAL A 101 -5.22 8.25 -4.02
CA VAL A 101 -4.66 7.54 -2.87
C VAL A 101 -3.46 8.31 -2.35
N ARG A 102 -3.41 8.54 -1.05
CA ARG A 102 -2.38 9.35 -0.43
C ARG A 102 -1.56 8.59 0.59
N ILE A 103 -0.28 8.90 0.62
CA ILE A 103 0.65 8.44 1.64
C ILE A 103 1.23 9.68 2.29
N GLU A 104 1.00 9.85 3.58
CA GLU A 104 1.50 10.99 4.32
C GLU A 104 2.86 10.71 4.90
N THR A 105 3.70 11.73 4.93
CA THR A 105 4.98 11.67 5.60
C THR A 105 4.81 12.19 7.02
N MET A 106 5.26 11.39 7.99
CA MET A 106 5.40 11.88 9.35
C MET A 106 6.89 12.18 9.54
N VAL A 107 7.23 13.45 9.54
CA VAL A 107 8.63 13.89 9.52
C VAL A 107 9.41 13.25 10.66
N ASN A 108 10.56 12.68 10.34
CA ASN A 108 11.47 12.02 11.27
C ASN A 108 10.91 10.76 11.92
N VAL A 109 9.78 10.24 11.44
CA VAL A 109 9.21 9.00 11.95
C VAL A 109 9.00 7.99 10.84
N GLY A 110 8.15 8.31 9.85
CA GLY A 110 7.85 7.38 8.79
C GLY A 110 6.72 7.86 7.91
N TYR A 111 5.88 6.91 7.50
CA TYR A 111 4.84 7.17 6.52
C TYR A 111 3.54 6.49 6.91
N ARG A 112 2.44 6.98 6.36
CA ARG A 112 1.13 6.47 6.70
C ARG A 112 0.25 6.42 5.45
N LEU A 113 -0.41 5.29 5.23
CA LEU A 113 -1.40 5.19 4.16
C LEU A 113 -2.71 5.79 4.68
N VAL A 114 -3.27 6.71 3.92
CA VAL A 114 -4.54 7.35 4.28
C VAL A 114 -5.68 6.53 3.69
N PRO A 115 -6.54 5.93 4.54
CA PRO A 115 -7.68 5.17 4.01
C PRO A 115 -8.66 6.06 3.25
N ALA A 116 -9.42 5.46 2.35
CA ALA A 116 -10.33 6.20 1.49
C ALA A 116 -11.35 7.04 2.29
N ALA A 117 -11.89 6.47 3.35
CA ALA A 117 -12.86 7.19 4.17
C ALA A 117 -12.25 8.43 4.81
N GLU A 118 -11.03 8.29 5.33
CA GLU A 118 -10.35 9.42 5.94
C GLU A 118 -9.98 10.48 4.91
N ALA A 119 -9.59 10.06 3.71
CA ALA A 119 -9.24 11.01 2.65
C ALA A 119 -10.45 11.86 2.29
N ARG A 120 -11.65 11.25 2.24
CA ARG A 120 -12.86 11.99 1.95
C ARG A 120 -13.23 12.96 3.06
N GLU A 121 -13.10 12.52 4.31
CA GLU A 121 -13.43 13.34 5.47
C GLU A 121 -12.47 14.51 5.64
N GLY A 122 -11.21 14.30 5.32
CA GLY A 122 -10.20 15.32 5.48
C GLY A 122 -10.19 16.38 4.41
N ARG A 123 -11.06 16.29 3.41
CA ARG A 123 -11.10 17.29 2.35
C ARG A 123 -11.88 18.50 2.78
N PRO A 124 -11.35 19.69 2.50
CA PRO A 124 -12.14 20.90 2.70
C PRO A 124 -13.39 20.85 1.83
N ALA A 125 -14.46 21.31 2.36
CA ALA A 125 -15.72 21.30 1.63
C ALA A 125 -15.66 22.18 0.38
#